data_aee53d34f8e9469ba6bbb276dbae0e9e
#
_entry.id   aee53d34f8e9469ba6bbb276dbae0e9e
#
_cell.length_a   1.000
_cell.length_b   1.000
_cell.length_c   1.000
_cell.angle_alpha   90.00
_cell.angle_beta   90.00
_cell.angle_gamma   90.00
#
_symmetry.space_group_name_H-M   'P 1'
#
loop_
_entity.id
_entity.type
_entity.pdbx_description
1 polymer ?
#
loop_
_entity_poly.entity_id
_entity_poly.type
_entity_poly.pdbx_seq_one_letter_code
_entity_poly.pdbx_strand_id
1 'polypeptide(L)'
;MVKSKRRAKAVIGIIILIFIVLVIFLKVKYGTYGLHDFNCFFRQSKQEILEKEGDPVSREKLYGNCEDIKFEDIEYTFIGNYMESVRITDPDIRFGILQIGVGSSKKEVMLAYGLKKTLSNEEENEYAVQNGIYSTSFYFDENDRVYKIACGTGV
;
A
#
# COMPACT_ATOMS: atom_id res chain seq x y z
N MET A 1 -23.96 13.80 -47.31
CA MET A 1 -23.30 14.37 -46.13
C MET A 1 -23.79 13.85 -44.76
N VAL A 2 -25.04 13.44 -44.61
CA VAL A 2 -25.64 12.99 -43.30
C VAL A 2 -25.09 11.61 -42.80
N LYS A 3 -24.82 10.68 -43.71
CA LYS A 3 -24.30 9.32 -43.35
C LYS A 3 -22.93 9.32 -42.69
N SER A 4 -22.06 10.27 -43.07
CA SER A 4 -20.70 10.40 -42.51
C SER A 4 -20.72 10.86 -41.04
N LYS A 5 -21.58 11.81 -40.69
CA LYS A 5 -21.73 12.32 -39.32
C LYS A 5 -22.30 11.28 -38.37
N ARG A 6 -23.20 10.38 -38.83
CA ARG A 6 -23.72 9.26 -38.00
C ARG A 6 -22.64 8.20 -37.72
N ARG A 7 -21.79 7.85 -38.69
CA ARG A 7 -20.70 6.92 -38.51
C ARG A 7 -19.65 7.48 -37.53
N ALA A 8 -19.30 8.75 -37.63
CA ALA A 8 -18.37 9.40 -36.69
C ALA A 8 -18.89 9.36 -35.25
N LYS A 9 -20.19 9.67 -35.02
CA LYS A 9 -20.78 9.61 -33.70
C LYS A 9 -20.80 8.17 -33.11
N ALA A 10 -21.05 7.17 -33.96
CA ALA A 10 -21.03 5.76 -33.54
C ALA A 10 -19.61 5.33 -33.13
N VAL A 11 -18.58 5.72 -33.90
CA VAL A 11 -17.17 5.41 -33.57
C VAL A 11 -16.74 6.06 -32.26
N ILE A 12 -17.09 7.34 -32.04
CA ILE A 12 -16.81 8.04 -30.78
C ILE A 12 -17.50 7.33 -29.59
N GLY A 13 -18.76 6.91 -29.74
CA GLY A 13 -19.48 6.18 -28.69
C GLY A 13 -18.79 4.84 -28.33
N ILE A 14 -18.30 4.12 -29.34
CA ILE A 14 -17.56 2.87 -29.12
C ILE A 14 -16.23 3.12 -28.38
N ILE A 15 -15.49 4.14 -28.76
CA ILE A 15 -14.22 4.51 -28.10
C ILE A 15 -14.46 4.87 -26.62
N ILE A 16 -15.50 5.65 -26.31
CA ILE A 16 -15.87 6.02 -24.94
C ILE A 16 -16.27 4.75 -24.14
N LEU A 17 -17.04 3.86 -24.74
CA LEU A 17 -17.44 2.61 -24.09
C LEU A 17 -16.23 1.74 -23.77
N ILE A 18 -15.29 1.57 -24.71
CA ILE A 18 -14.05 0.81 -24.49
C ILE A 18 -13.23 1.45 -23.37
N PHE A 19 -13.14 2.77 -23.33
CA PHE A 19 -12.42 3.48 -22.27
C PHE A 19 -13.05 3.26 -20.89
N ILE A 20 -14.41 3.33 -20.80
CA ILE A 20 -15.14 3.07 -19.56
C ILE A 20 -14.92 1.63 -19.10
N VAL A 21 -15.02 0.65 -20.00
CA VAL A 21 -14.78 -0.77 -19.70
C VAL A 21 -13.34 -0.99 -19.23
N LEU A 22 -12.36 -0.34 -19.88
CA LEU A 22 -10.96 -0.40 -19.47
C LEU A 22 -10.73 0.17 -18.07
N VAL A 23 -11.34 1.32 -17.74
CA VAL A 23 -11.25 1.94 -16.42
C VAL A 23 -11.90 1.05 -15.36
N ILE A 24 -13.07 0.45 -15.65
CA ILE A 24 -13.73 -0.48 -14.72
C ILE A 24 -12.87 -1.73 -14.54
N PHE A 25 -12.34 -2.29 -15.62
CA PHE A 25 -11.45 -3.47 -15.58
C PHE A 25 -10.19 -3.20 -14.77
N LEU A 26 -9.56 -2.04 -14.95
CA LEU A 26 -8.41 -1.64 -14.16
C LEU A 26 -8.76 -1.49 -12.67
N LYS A 27 -9.92 -0.89 -12.34
CA LYS A 27 -10.40 -0.81 -10.95
C LYS A 27 -10.66 -2.18 -10.33
N VAL A 28 -11.29 -3.09 -11.07
CA VAL A 28 -11.61 -4.44 -10.59
C VAL A 28 -10.34 -5.29 -10.44
N LYS A 29 -9.41 -5.21 -11.42
CA LYS A 29 -8.18 -6.02 -11.43
C LYS A 29 -7.15 -5.55 -10.40
N TYR A 30 -7.03 -4.24 -10.19
CA TYR A 30 -5.98 -3.66 -9.36
C TYR A 30 -6.48 -3.17 -8.00
N GLY A 31 -7.73 -3.50 -7.64
CA GLY A 31 -8.33 -3.16 -6.37
C GLY A 31 -8.41 -1.66 -6.11
N THR A 32 -8.94 -1.34 -4.96
CA THR A 32 -9.17 0.04 -4.52
C THR A 32 -8.07 0.59 -3.62
N TYR A 33 -6.94 -0.09 -3.50
CA TYR A 33 -5.81 0.42 -2.71
C TYR A 33 -5.11 1.52 -3.52
N GLY A 34 -5.51 2.77 -3.27
CA GLY A 34 -4.87 3.96 -3.84
C GLY A 34 -3.62 4.35 -3.05
N LEU A 35 -2.92 5.37 -3.52
CA LEU A 35 -1.78 6.01 -2.83
C LEU A 35 -2.08 6.46 -1.39
N HIS A 36 -3.36 6.51 -1.00
CA HIS A 36 -3.84 6.88 0.33
C HIS A 36 -4.14 5.68 1.24
N ASP A 37 -4.01 4.44 0.77
CA ASP A 37 -4.63 3.30 1.44
C ASP A 37 -3.72 2.54 2.41
N PHE A 38 -2.49 2.99 2.62
CA PHE A 38 -1.77 2.59 3.85
C PHE A 38 -2.56 2.98 5.11
N ASN A 39 -3.43 3.99 5.00
CA ASN A 39 -4.34 4.40 6.07
C ASN A 39 -5.41 3.34 6.40
N CYS A 40 -5.64 2.35 5.55
CA CYS A 40 -6.62 1.31 5.83
C CYS A 40 -6.24 0.48 7.06
N PHE A 41 -4.95 0.27 7.30
CA PHE A 41 -4.46 -0.42 8.51
C PHE A 41 -4.82 0.34 9.78
N PHE A 42 -4.67 1.67 9.78
CA PHE A 42 -4.91 2.51 10.96
C PHE A 42 -6.39 2.73 11.30
N ARG A 43 -7.31 2.25 10.48
CA ARG A 43 -8.75 2.28 10.74
C ARG A 43 -9.26 1.06 11.49
N GLN A 44 -8.45 -0.01 11.60
CA GLN A 44 -8.83 -1.23 12.27
C GLN A 44 -8.48 -1.14 13.76
N SER A 45 -9.38 -1.58 14.61
CA SER A 45 -9.11 -1.73 16.03
C SER A 45 -8.23 -2.97 16.27
N LYS A 46 -7.55 -3.00 17.42
CA LYS A 46 -6.76 -4.15 17.85
C LYS A 46 -7.58 -5.45 17.85
N GLN A 47 -8.85 -5.37 18.29
CA GLN A 47 -9.72 -6.52 18.34
C GLN A 47 -10.06 -7.05 16.94
N GLU A 48 -10.40 -6.15 16.00
CA GLU A 48 -10.68 -6.54 14.59
C GLU A 48 -9.47 -7.22 13.94
N ILE A 49 -8.26 -6.75 14.24
CA ILE A 49 -7.03 -7.37 13.72
C ILE A 49 -6.85 -8.77 14.31
N LEU A 50 -7.01 -8.94 15.62
CA LEU A 50 -6.90 -10.25 16.27
C LEU A 50 -7.96 -11.23 15.76
N GLU A 51 -9.18 -10.77 15.50
CA GLU A 51 -10.25 -11.61 14.94
C GLU A 51 -9.94 -12.02 13.49
N LYS A 52 -9.31 -11.12 12.70
CA LYS A 52 -8.99 -11.35 11.30
C LYS A 52 -7.76 -12.23 11.10
N GLU A 53 -6.66 -11.91 11.81
CA GLU A 53 -5.37 -12.57 11.63
C GLU A 53 -5.27 -13.88 12.46
N GLY A 54 -6.11 -14.05 13.47
CA GLY A 54 -6.12 -15.23 14.33
C GLY A 54 -5.10 -15.16 15.48
N ASP A 55 -4.52 -16.30 15.83
CA ASP A 55 -3.57 -16.40 16.95
C ASP A 55 -2.19 -15.84 16.54
N PRO A 56 -1.66 -14.85 17.27
CA PRO A 56 -0.35 -14.30 16.97
C PRO A 56 0.79 -15.25 17.33
N VAL A 57 1.86 -15.18 16.56
CA VAL A 57 3.11 -15.92 16.81
C VAL A 57 3.78 -15.43 18.09
N SER A 58 3.74 -14.13 18.34
CA SER A 58 4.27 -13.54 19.58
C SER A 58 3.54 -12.26 19.96
N ARG A 59 3.59 -11.94 21.26
CA ARG A 59 3.17 -10.68 21.84
C ARG A 59 4.24 -10.18 22.79
N GLU A 60 4.69 -8.95 22.58
CA GLU A 60 5.69 -8.31 23.42
C GLU A 60 5.18 -6.99 23.96
N LYS A 61 5.16 -6.86 25.28
CA LYS A 61 4.92 -5.57 25.94
C LYS A 61 6.22 -4.78 25.99
N LEU A 62 6.24 -3.61 25.35
CA LEU A 62 7.41 -2.74 25.32
C LEU A 62 7.44 -1.87 26.60
N TYR A 63 6.95 -0.65 26.50
CA TYR A 63 6.90 0.28 27.64
C TYR A 63 5.52 0.95 27.71
N GLY A 64 5.06 1.25 28.93
CA GLY A 64 3.75 1.85 29.14
C GLY A 64 2.63 0.96 28.61
N ASN A 65 1.83 1.52 27.69
CA ASN A 65 0.72 0.83 27.02
C ASN A 65 1.10 0.37 25.60
N CYS A 66 2.39 0.32 25.27
CA CYS A 66 2.87 -0.09 23.97
C CYS A 66 3.04 -1.61 23.91
N GLU A 67 2.56 -2.23 22.84
CA GLU A 67 2.60 -3.67 22.62
C GLU A 67 2.85 -3.98 21.14
N ASP A 68 3.80 -4.85 20.87
CA ASP A 68 3.99 -5.46 19.56
C ASP A 68 3.26 -6.81 19.49
N ILE A 69 2.50 -7.01 18.42
CA ILE A 69 1.78 -8.24 18.12
C ILE A 69 2.22 -8.71 16.75
N LYS A 70 2.91 -9.85 16.72
CA LYS A 70 3.46 -10.43 15.51
C LYS A 70 2.65 -11.64 15.06
N PHE A 71 2.25 -11.62 13.81
CA PHE A 71 1.77 -12.76 13.03
C PHE A 71 2.90 -13.26 12.12
N GLU A 72 2.65 -14.25 11.25
CA GLU A 72 3.69 -14.86 10.43
C GLU A 72 4.46 -13.82 9.60
N ASP A 73 3.76 -13.00 8.82
CA ASP A 73 4.33 -12.04 7.87
C ASP A 73 3.89 -10.58 8.12
N ILE A 74 3.22 -10.33 9.24
CA ILE A 74 2.77 -8.99 9.64
C ILE A 74 3.03 -8.79 11.13
N GLU A 75 3.52 -7.60 11.47
CA GLU A 75 3.73 -7.19 12.85
C GLU A 75 3.08 -5.83 13.08
N TYR A 76 2.25 -5.73 14.10
CA TYR A 76 1.53 -4.52 14.49
C TYR A 76 2.04 -3.98 15.81
N THR A 77 2.31 -2.68 15.87
CA THR A 77 2.59 -1.97 17.12
C THR A 77 1.35 -1.20 17.55
N PHE A 78 0.91 -1.38 18.79
CA PHE A 78 -0.21 -0.68 19.38
C PHE A 78 0.22 0.16 20.57
N ILE A 79 -0.43 1.35 20.71
CA ILE A 79 -0.43 2.14 21.94
C ILE A 79 -1.86 2.08 22.49
N GLY A 80 -2.08 1.25 23.51
CA GLY A 80 -3.42 0.91 23.98
C GLY A 80 -4.22 0.15 22.92
N ASN A 81 -5.29 0.75 22.42
CA ASN A 81 -6.12 0.19 21.34
C ASN A 81 -5.84 0.80 19.96
N TYR A 82 -4.92 1.77 19.88
CA TYR A 82 -4.62 2.48 18.66
C TYR A 82 -3.40 1.87 17.99
N MET A 83 -3.51 1.62 16.69
CA MET A 83 -2.37 1.17 15.89
C MET A 83 -1.42 2.34 15.68
N GLU A 84 -0.17 2.15 16.05
CA GLU A 84 0.94 3.09 15.86
C GLU A 84 1.69 2.81 14.56
N SER A 85 1.99 1.54 14.34
CA SER A 85 2.69 1.12 13.13
C SER A 85 2.33 -0.32 12.73
N VAL A 86 2.59 -0.62 11.46
CA VAL A 86 2.52 -1.97 10.92
C VAL A 86 3.76 -2.24 10.08
N ARG A 87 4.35 -3.42 10.22
CA ARG A 87 5.44 -3.95 9.41
C ARG A 87 4.94 -5.15 8.62
N ILE A 88 5.23 -5.17 7.32
CA ILE A 88 4.68 -6.15 6.37
C ILE A 88 5.84 -6.80 5.64
N THR A 89 5.90 -8.12 5.70
CA THR A 89 6.80 -8.97 4.90
C THR A 89 6.03 -9.90 3.98
N ASP A 90 4.69 -9.91 4.08
CA ASP A 90 3.80 -10.71 3.24
C ASP A 90 3.88 -10.29 1.77
N PRO A 91 4.27 -11.20 0.85
CA PRO A 91 4.36 -10.93 -0.57
C PRO A 91 3.00 -10.79 -1.25
N ASP A 92 1.92 -11.25 -0.63
CA ASP A 92 0.57 -11.21 -1.21
C ASP A 92 -0.11 -9.86 -0.98
N ILE A 93 0.37 -9.09 0.01
CA ILE A 93 -0.15 -7.75 0.27
C ILE A 93 0.41 -6.75 -0.74
N ARG A 94 -0.50 -6.16 -1.53
CA ARG A 94 -0.17 -5.24 -2.63
C ARG A 94 -0.92 -3.92 -2.50
N PHE A 95 -0.25 -2.83 -2.88
CA PHE A 95 -0.74 -1.47 -2.73
C PHE A 95 -0.84 -0.75 -4.07
N GLY A 96 -1.91 0.03 -4.22
CA GLY A 96 -2.12 0.92 -5.33
C GLY A 96 -2.35 0.25 -6.68
N ILE A 97 -2.45 1.07 -7.72
CA ILE A 97 -2.70 0.62 -9.10
C ILE A 97 -1.54 -0.22 -9.64
N LEU A 98 -0.31 0.10 -9.23
CA LEU A 98 0.90 -0.60 -9.69
C LEU A 98 1.23 -1.84 -8.85
N GLN A 99 0.36 -2.22 -7.91
CA GLN A 99 0.49 -3.43 -7.10
C GLN A 99 1.85 -3.54 -6.39
N ILE A 100 2.29 -2.41 -5.80
CA ILE A 100 3.54 -2.36 -5.05
C ILE A 100 3.42 -3.18 -3.76
N GLY A 101 4.43 -3.99 -3.49
CA GLY A 101 4.50 -4.84 -2.31
C GLY A 101 5.89 -5.45 -2.15
N VAL A 102 6.02 -6.41 -1.25
CA VAL A 102 7.25 -7.18 -1.06
C VAL A 102 7.62 -7.87 -2.38
N GLY A 103 8.88 -7.78 -2.81
CA GLY A 103 9.37 -8.26 -4.11
C GLY A 103 9.32 -7.22 -5.25
N SER A 104 8.62 -6.07 -5.07
CA SER A 104 8.65 -4.98 -6.04
C SER A 104 10.05 -4.38 -6.15
N SER A 105 10.44 -3.96 -7.35
CA SER A 105 11.73 -3.28 -7.54
C SER A 105 11.69 -1.83 -7.05
N LYS A 106 12.84 -1.29 -6.67
CA LYS A 106 13.01 0.11 -6.29
C LYS A 106 12.48 1.06 -7.37
N LYS A 107 12.67 0.71 -8.65
CA LYS A 107 12.15 1.50 -9.79
C LYS A 107 10.63 1.53 -9.82
N GLU A 108 9.95 0.40 -9.55
CA GLU A 108 8.49 0.32 -9.49
C GLU A 108 7.95 1.15 -8.34
N VAL A 109 8.58 1.09 -7.16
CA VAL A 109 8.22 1.92 -6.00
C VAL A 109 8.36 3.41 -6.34
N MET A 110 9.49 3.82 -6.91
CA MET A 110 9.73 5.21 -7.31
C MET A 110 8.77 5.67 -8.41
N LEU A 111 8.38 4.79 -9.33
CA LEU A 111 7.37 5.10 -10.35
C LEU A 111 5.99 5.30 -9.73
N ALA A 112 5.63 4.47 -8.74
CA ALA A 112 4.33 4.54 -8.07
C ALA A 112 4.18 5.76 -7.16
N TYR A 113 5.22 6.10 -6.41
CA TYR A 113 5.16 7.11 -5.35
C TYR A 113 5.94 8.40 -5.66
N GLY A 114 6.62 8.46 -6.80
CA GLY A 114 7.34 9.62 -7.29
C GLY A 114 8.79 9.66 -6.83
N LEU A 115 9.55 10.60 -7.41
CA LEU A 115 10.99 10.77 -7.18
C LEU A 115 11.31 11.65 -5.96
N LYS A 116 10.32 12.13 -5.23
CA LYS A 116 10.57 12.96 -4.06
C LYS A 116 11.08 12.08 -2.91
N LYS A 117 12.39 12.02 -2.79
CA LYS A 117 13.08 11.60 -1.56
C LYS A 117 12.60 12.49 -0.42
N THR A 118 11.69 12.02 0.42
CA THR A 118 11.27 12.84 1.55
C THR A 118 12.12 12.56 2.78
N LEU A 119 12.56 11.35 3.01
CA LEU A 119 13.49 10.95 4.08
C LEU A 119 14.05 9.57 3.69
N SER A 120 15.11 9.47 2.91
CA SER A 120 15.74 8.18 2.68
C SER A 120 17.00 8.07 3.55
N ASN A 121 17.06 7.06 4.38
CA ASN A 121 18.32 6.66 5.00
C ASN A 121 19.09 5.82 3.98
N GLU A 122 20.14 6.39 3.40
CA GLU A 122 20.96 5.69 2.39
C GLU A 122 21.71 4.49 3.00
N GLU A 123 22.02 4.54 4.29
CA GLU A 123 22.66 3.45 5.01
C GLU A 123 21.76 2.21 5.15
N GLU A 124 20.43 2.41 5.22
CA GLU A 124 19.45 1.31 5.35
C GLU A 124 18.84 0.89 4.02
N ASN A 125 19.24 1.47 2.88
CA ASN A 125 18.63 1.28 1.57
C ASN A 125 17.09 1.44 1.63
N GLU A 126 16.63 2.52 2.26
CA GLU A 126 15.24 2.85 2.52
C GLU A 126 14.74 3.92 1.56
N TYR A 127 13.48 3.83 1.18
CA TYR A 127 12.73 4.88 0.48
C TYR A 127 11.43 5.15 1.25
N ALA A 128 11.31 6.36 1.80
CA ALA A 128 10.14 6.75 2.58
C ALA A 128 9.24 7.73 1.82
N VAL A 129 7.94 7.54 1.96
CA VAL A 129 6.88 8.40 1.43
C VAL A 129 6.02 8.91 2.58
N GLN A 130 5.86 10.21 2.67
CA GLN A 130 4.99 10.82 3.68
C GLN A 130 3.61 11.12 3.09
N ASN A 131 2.57 10.75 3.81
CA ASN A 131 1.18 11.03 3.47
C ASN A 131 0.43 11.56 4.70
N GLY A 132 0.38 12.88 4.85
CA GLY A 132 -0.19 13.52 6.03
C GLY A 132 0.64 13.22 7.27
N ILE A 133 -0.02 12.64 8.29
CA ILE A 133 0.63 12.23 9.56
C ILE A 133 1.25 10.84 9.50
N TYR A 134 1.02 10.10 8.40
CA TYR A 134 1.57 8.76 8.21
C TYR A 134 2.77 8.79 7.28
N SER A 135 3.73 7.93 7.56
CA SER A 135 4.85 7.63 6.67
C SER A 135 4.83 6.17 6.27
N THR A 136 5.30 5.90 5.07
CA THR A 136 5.50 4.53 4.57
C THR A 136 6.91 4.40 4.08
N SER A 137 7.64 3.47 4.65
CA SER A 137 9.02 3.15 4.32
C SER A 137 9.09 1.81 3.61
N PHE A 138 9.80 1.80 2.49
CA PHE A 138 10.14 0.61 1.72
C PHE A 138 11.61 0.30 1.94
N TYR A 139 11.91 -0.89 2.43
CA TYR A 139 13.27 -1.38 2.66
C TYR A 139 13.66 -2.34 1.55
N PHE A 140 14.84 -2.13 0.95
CA PHE A 140 15.30 -2.91 -0.20
C PHE A 140 16.46 -3.80 0.17
N ASP A 141 16.46 -5.00 -0.41
CA ASP A 141 17.56 -5.93 -0.34
C ASP A 141 18.72 -5.51 -1.27
N GLU A 142 19.79 -6.33 -1.32
CA GLU A 142 20.96 -6.12 -2.17
C GLU A 142 20.67 -6.13 -3.69
N ASN A 143 19.49 -6.65 -4.09
CA ASN A 143 19.02 -6.71 -5.46
C ASN A 143 18.03 -5.59 -5.80
N ASP A 144 17.93 -4.55 -4.95
CA ASP A 144 16.96 -3.46 -5.06
C ASP A 144 15.49 -3.96 -5.09
N ARG A 145 15.18 -5.05 -4.35
CA ARG A 145 13.82 -5.56 -4.15
C ARG A 145 13.31 -5.24 -2.76
N VAL A 146 12.05 -4.83 -2.67
CA VAL A 146 11.38 -4.62 -1.38
C VAL A 146 11.34 -5.93 -0.61
N TYR A 147 11.93 -5.97 0.58
CA TYR A 147 11.84 -7.12 1.47
C TYR A 147 10.95 -6.84 2.70
N LYS A 148 10.71 -5.56 2.99
CA LYS A 148 9.88 -5.11 4.12
C LYS A 148 9.25 -3.77 3.80
N ILE A 149 8.01 -3.59 4.24
CA ILE A 149 7.30 -2.30 4.22
C ILE A 149 6.94 -1.95 5.66
N ALA A 150 7.18 -0.72 6.09
CA ALA A 150 6.74 -0.21 7.37
C ALA A 150 5.85 1.01 7.16
N CYS A 151 4.69 1.01 7.82
CA CYS A 151 3.79 2.15 7.85
C CYS A 151 3.59 2.57 9.28
N GLY A 152 3.69 3.87 9.58
CA GLY A 152 3.55 4.37 10.93
C GLY A 152 3.09 5.82 10.97
N THR A 153 2.72 6.28 12.16
CA THR A 153 2.55 7.71 12.40
C THR A 153 3.93 8.35 12.32
N GLY A 154 4.13 9.20 11.31
CA GLY A 154 5.37 9.96 11.18
C GLY A 154 5.49 10.97 12.34
N VAL A 155 6.55 10.87 13.10
CA VAL A 155 6.97 11.88 14.07
C VAL A 155 7.69 13.00 13.36
#